data_a383440f65d7db59eee30eb42da50941
#
_entry.id   a383440f65d7db59eee30eb42da50941
#
_cell.length_a   1.000
_cell.length_b   1.000
_cell.length_c   1.000
_cell.angle_alpha   90.00
_cell.angle_beta   90.00
_cell.angle_gamma   90.00
#
_symmetry.space_group_name_H-M   'P 1'
#
loop_
_entity.id
_entity.type
_entity.pdbx_description
1 polymer ?
#
loop_
_entity_poly.entity_id
_entity_poly.type
_entity_poly.pdbx_seq_one_letter_code
_entity_poly.pdbx_strand_id
1 'polypeptide(L)'
;MLTEEEKKNTGRMFVWSEKLGRLFSLKIASFEMAKVESNWSPFEFNGELYFIYMYNPMTIIKCQLENDDDTWLTCRSKNEVQKSTKSHEKDGVYLRLRGGSPLTMYHQSATSNFYLAAVHTTLWHSELKRYTS
;
A
#
# COMPACT_ATOMS: atom_id res chain seq x y z
N MET A 1 0.65 17.23 -18.30
CA MET A 1 1.32 16.11 -19.00
C MET A 1 2.69 15.87 -18.37
N LEU A 2 3.02 14.62 -18.07
CA LEU A 2 4.32 14.27 -17.50
C LEU A 2 5.43 14.38 -18.55
N THR A 3 6.60 14.88 -18.16
CA THR A 3 7.79 14.85 -19.01
C THR A 3 8.27 13.40 -19.17
N GLU A 4 9.10 13.14 -20.18
CA GLU A 4 9.66 11.79 -20.37
C GLU A 4 10.50 11.31 -19.19
N GLU A 5 11.18 12.23 -18.51
CA GLU A 5 11.94 11.91 -17.29
C GLU A 5 11.02 11.59 -16.12
N GLU A 6 9.94 12.35 -15.95
CA GLU A 6 8.92 12.08 -14.93
C GLU A 6 8.22 10.74 -15.18
N LYS A 7 7.93 10.39 -16.43
CA LYS A 7 7.36 9.09 -16.79
C LYS A 7 8.28 7.93 -16.41
N LYS A 8 9.58 8.07 -16.62
CA LYS A 8 10.56 7.05 -16.28
C LYS A 8 10.65 6.76 -14.79
N ASN A 9 10.37 7.76 -13.96
CA ASN A 9 10.54 7.69 -12.52
C ASN A 9 9.22 7.55 -11.75
N THR A 10 8.12 7.26 -12.44
CA THR A 10 6.82 7.04 -11.80
C THR A 10 6.45 5.57 -11.78
N GLY A 11 6.05 5.08 -10.62
CA GLY A 11 5.46 3.76 -10.45
C GLY A 11 4.04 3.90 -9.96
N ARG A 12 3.14 3.05 -10.46
CA ARG A 12 1.73 3.05 -10.07
C ARG A 12 1.28 1.63 -9.76
N MET A 13 0.32 1.54 -8.88
CA MET A 13 -0.33 0.27 -8.56
C MET A 13 -1.54 0.06 -9.45
N PHE A 14 -1.71 -1.17 -9.90
CA PHE A 14 -2.84 -1.58 -10.74
C PHE A 14 -3.47 -2.84 -10.18
N VAL A 15 -4.74 -3.03 -10.48
CA VAL A 15 -5.50 -4.23 -10.13
C VAL A 15 -6.13 -4.81 -11.39
N TRP A 16 -5.92 -6.10 -11.60
CA TRP A 16 -6.62 -6.85 -12.64
C TRP A 16 -7.87 -7.48 -12.04
N SER A 17 -9.02 -7.21 -12.66
CA SER A 17 -10.28 -7.84 -12.29
C SER A 17 -10.59 -8.98 -13.25
N GLU A 18 -10.55 -10.23 -12.77
CA GLU A 18 -10.95 -11.38 -13.58
C GLU A 18 -12.43 -11.31 -13.95
N LYS A 19 -13.27 -10.90 -13.00
CA LYS A 19 -14.72 -10.81 -13.21
C LYS A 19 -15.09 -9.82 -14.32
N LEU A 20 -14.44 -8.67 -14.35
CA LEU A 20 -14.70 -7.63 -15.33
C LEU A 20 -13.79 -7.72 -16.56
N GLY A 21 -12.73 -8.54 -16.50
CA GLY A 21 -11.79 -8.71 -17.59
C GLY A 21 -11.00 -7.47 -17.95
N ARG A 22 -10.70 -6.62 -17.00
CA ARG A 22 -9.97 -5.38 -17.27
C ARG A 22 -9.07 -4.94 -16.12
N LEU A 23 -8.13 -4.07 -16.48
CA LEU A 23 -7.14 -3.49 -15.58
C LEU A 23 -7.62 -2.14 -15.04
N PHE A 24 -7.48 -1.93 -13.76
CA PHE A 24 -7.78 -0.66 -13.11
C PHE A 24 -6.51 -0.06 -12.51
N SER A 25 -6.30 1.23 -12.72
CA SER A 25 -5.34 1.97 -11.93
C SER A 25 -5.93 2.30 -10.56
N LEU A 26 -5.10 2.53 -9.57
CA LEU A 26 -5.53 2.90 -8.23
C LEU A 26 -5.25 4.38 -7.99
N LYS A 27 -6.26 5.10 -7.56
CA LYS A 27 -6.19 6.54 -7.33
C LYS A 27 -6.61 6.85 -5.89
N ILE A 28 -5.72 7.45 -5.11
CA ILE A 28 -6.02 7.82 -3.73
C ILE A 28 -6.60 9.23 -3.70
N ALA A 29 -7.81 9.35 -3.13
CA ALA A 29 -8.51 10.63 -3.01
C ALA A 29 -8.25 11.34 -1.68
N SER A 30 -7.82 10.59 -0.64
CA SER A 30 -7.69 11.12 0.72
C SER A 30 -6.38 11.88 0.97
N PHE A 31 -5.34 11.61 0.18
CA PHE A 31 -4.04 12.24 0.32
C PHE A 31 -3.26 12.16 -0.99
N GLU A 32 -2.20 12.92 -1.09
CA GLU A 32 -1.35 12.92 -2.28
C GLU A 32 -0.55 11.62 -2.37
N MET A 33 -0.61 10.99 -3.54
CA MET A 33 0.13 9.77 -3.82
C MET A 33 1.62 10.07 -3.99
N ALA A 34 2.45 9.15 -3.56
CA ALA A 34 3.88 9.23 -3.82
C ALA A 34 4.16 9.12 -5.32
N LYS A 35 5.29 9.62 -5.76
CA LYS A 35 5.72 9.57 -7.14
C LYS A 35 5.90 8.12 -7.64
N VAL A 36 6.38 7.27 -6.73
CA VAL A 36 6.49 5.81 -6.97
C VAL A 36 5.68 5.10 -5.90
N GLU A 37 4.70 4.34 -6.34
CA GLU A 37 3.84 3.55 -5.46
C GLU A 37 4.13 2.07 -5.66
N SER A 38 4.34 1.35 -4.57
CA SER A 38 4.62 -0.07 -4.61
C SER A 38 4.41 -0.73 -3.24
N ASN A 39 4.33 -2.06 -3.25
CA ASN A 39 4.29 -2.88 -2.04
C ASN A 39 3.06 -2.68 -1.16
N TRP A 40 1.92 -2.30 -1.75
CA TRP A 40 0.65 -2.31 -1.06
C TRP A 40 0.20 -3.75 -0.84
N SER A 41 -0.38 -4.05 0.32
CA SER A 41 -0.86 -5.39 0.65
C SER A 41 -2.38 -5.46 0.53
N PRO A 42 -2.92 -6.19 -0.47
CA PRO A 42 -4.36 -6.27 -0.66
C PRO A 42 -5.02 -7.25 0.31
N PHE A 43 -6.26 -6.97 0.66
CA PHE A 43 -7.14 -7.90 1.37
C PHE A 43 -8.60 -7.59 1.10
N GLU A 44 -9.44 -8.59 1.27
CA GLU A 44 -10.88 -8.46 1.16
C GLU A 44 -11.51 -8.48 2.55
N PHE A 45 -12.45 -7.60 2.78
CA PHE A 45 -13.22 -7.56 4.00
C PHE A 45 -14.67 -7.18 3.67
N ASN A 46 -15.63 -8.05 4.06
CA ASN A 46 -17.05 -7.88 3.73
C ASN A 46 -17.34 -7.65 2.23
N GLY A 47 -16.62 -8.36 1.36
CA GLY A 47 -16.79 -8.26 -0.08
C GLY A 47 -16.17 -7.02 -0.72
N GLU A 48 -15.43 -6.23 0.03
CA GLU A 48 -14.82 -4.99 -0.44
C GLU A 48 -13.30 -5.08 -0.46
N LEU A 49 -12.68 -4.34 -1.36
CA LEU A 49 -11.23 -4.33 -1.56
C LEU A 49 -10.56 -3.27 -0.71
N TYR A 50 -9.60 -3.71 0.06
CA TYR A 50 -8.76 -2.85 0.89
C TYR A 50 -7.29 -3.10 0.57
N PHE A 51 -6.46 -2.12 0.91
CA PHE A 51 -5.01 -2.29 0.92
C PHE A 51 -4.43 -1.75 2.21
N ILE A 52 -3.40 -2.40 2.72
CA ILE A 52 -2.50 -1.73 3.63
C ILE A 52 -1.52 -0.95 2.75
N TYR A 53 -1.67 0.36 2.78
CA TYR A 53 -0.83 1.30 2.05
C TYR A 53 0.54 1.44 2.71
N MET A 54 0.53 1.49 4.04
CA MET A 54 1.72 1.66 4.84
C MET A 54 1.53 0.93 6.17
N TYR A 55 2.58 0.28 6.67
CA TYR A 55 2.51 -0.46 7.93
C TYR A 55 2.90 0.39 9.15
N ASN A 56 3.72 1.41 8.97
CA ASN A 56 4.13 2.29 10.05
C ASN A 56 4.29 3.74 9.54
N PRO A 57 3.37 4.65 9.85
CA PRO A 57 2.13 4.38 10.59
C PRO A 57 1.15 3.51 9.78
N MET A 58 0.35 2.71 10.48
CA MET A 58 -0.62 1.85 9.81
C MET A 58 -1.64 2.68 9.04
N THR A 59 -1.64 2.53 7.72
CA THR A 59 -2.56 3.24 6.83
C THR A 59 -3.30 2.25 5.97
N ILE A 60 -4.62 2.21 6.14
CA ILE A 60 -5.52 1.33 5.38
C ILE A 60 -6.35 2.17 4.44
N ILE A 61 -6.40 1.76 3.18
CA ILE A 61 -7.24 2.40 2.18
C ILE A 61 -8.27 1.41 1.65
N LYS A 62 -9.46 1.91 1.38
CA LYS A 62 -10.54 1.17 0.74
C LYS A 62 -10.71 1.65 -0.68
N CYS A 63 -10.70 0.72 -1.63
CA CYS A 63 -10.80 1.03 -3.05
C CYS A 63 -12.10 0.52 -3.65
N GLN A 64 -12.75 1.36 -4.44
CA GLN A 64 -14.02 1.01 -5.08
C GLN A 64 -14.18 1.70 -6.43
N LEU A 65 -14.97 1.08 -7.29
CA LEU A 65 -15.39 1.66 -8.55
C LEU A 65 -16.53 2.64 -8.27
N GLU A 66 -16.37 3.90 -8.63
CA GLU A 66 -17.40 4.92 -8.43
C GLU A 66 -18.36 5.01 -9.61
N ASN A 67 -17.85 4.88 -10.83
CA ASN A 67 -18.65 4.86 -12.05
C ASN A 67 -18.27 3.63 -12.87
N ASP A 68 -19.24 2.99 -13.52
CA ASP A 68 -19.00 1.77 -14.30
C ASP A 68 -18.03 1.98 -15.46
N ASP A 69 -17.92 3.19 -15.97
CA ASP A 69 -17.02 3.54 -17.07
C ASP A 69 -15.60 3.93 -16.61
N ASP A 70 -15.37 4.03 -15.31
CA ASP A 70 -14.07 4.41 -14.78
C ASP A 70 -13.00 3.35 -15.10
N THR A 71 -11.81 3.81 -15.46
CA THR A 71 -10.64 2.97 -15.66
C THR A 71 -9.75 2.93 -14.41
N TRP A 72 -10.22 3.50 -13.32
CA TRP A 72 -9.54 3.53 -12.03
C TRP A 72 -10.49 3.18 -10.90
N LEU A 73 -9.92 2.67 -9.82
CA LEU A 73 -10.62 2.54 -8.55
C LEU A 73 -10.24 3.74 -7.69
N THR A 74 -11.22 4.33 -7.03
CA THR A 74 -10.99 5.43 -6.11
C THR A 74 -10.76 4.86 -4.71
N CYS A 75 -9.63 5.20 -4.11
CA CYS A 75 -9.22 4.71 -2.82
C CYS A 75 -9.28 5.83 -1.78
N ARG A 76 -9.81 5.51 -0.60
CA ARG A 76 -9.91 6.47 0.51
C ARG A 76 -9.36 5.86 1.78
N SER A 77 -8.67 6.67 2.56
CA SER A 77 -8.17 6.25 3.86
C SER A 77 -9.32 5.93 4.81
N LYS A 78 -9.20 4.83 5.53
CA LYS A 78 -10.17 4.37 6.53
C LYS A 78 -9.76 4.74 7.96
N ASN A 79 -8.54 5.22 8.15
CA ASN A 79 -8.03 5.66 9.43
C ASN A 79 -7.29 6.98 9.25
N GLU A 80 -7.10 7.71 10.34
CA GLU A 80 -6.31 8.93 10.30
C GLU A 80 -4.86 8.60 9.96
N VAL A 81 -4.31 9.30 8.96
CA VAL A 81 -2.91 9.16 8.60
C VAL A 81 -2.09 9.94 9.61
N GLN A 82 -1.46 9.23 10.51
CA GLN A 82 -0.53 9.83 11.46
C GLN A 82 0.78 10.18 10.75
N LYS A 83 1.36 11.32 11.12
CA LYS A 83 2.67 11.65 10.61
C LYS A 83 3.68 10.61 11.07
N SER A 84 4.48 10.12 10.12
CA SER A 84 5.58 9.22 10.44
C SER A 84 6.45 9.84 11.51
N THR A 85 6.53 9.21 12.66
CA THR A 85 7.51 9.58 13.67
C THR A 85 8.83 8.94 13.27
N LYS A 86 9.90 9.72 13.25
CA LYS A 86 11.26 9.20 13.04
C LYS A 86 11.77 8.39 14.24
N SER A 87 10.85 7.67 14.90
CA SER A 87 11.10 7.00 16.18
C SER A 87 12.12 5.85 16.12
N HIS A 88 12.53 5.46 14.93
CA HIS A 88 13.47 4.36 14.72
C HIS A 88 14.78 4.79 14.07
N GLU A 89 14.99 6.09 13.93
CA GLU A 89 16.26 6.61 13.42
C GLU A 89 17.27 6.70 14.57
N LYS A 90 18.34 5.93 14.44
CA LYS A 90 19.47 5.97 15.37
C LYS A 90 20.75 5.98 14.54
N ASP A 91 21.61 6.98 14.75
CA ASP A 91 22.90 7.11 14.06
C ASP A 91 22.78 7.10 12.53
N GLY A 92 21.73 7.76 12.00
CA GLY A 92 21.47 7.80 10.56
C GLY A 92 20.93 6.51 9.97
N VAL A 93 20.58 5.52 10.81
CA VAL A 93 19.98 4.25 10.39
C VAL A 93 18.52 4.25 10.80
N TYR A 94 17.63 3.90 9.87
CA TYR A 94 16.22 3.73 10.19
C TYR A 94 15.64 2.50 9.51
N LEU A 95 14.67 1.90 10.21
CA LEU A 95 14.00 0.69 9.78
C LEU A 95 12.67 1.03 9.09
N ARG A 96 12.44 0.44 7.93
CA ARG A 96 11.22 0.59 7.17
C ARG A 96 10.54 -0.76 7.00
N LEU A 97 9.27 -0.84 7.39
CA LEU A 97 8.45 -2.02 7.08
C LEU A 97 7.77 -1.84 5.73
N ARG A 98 7.92 -2.83 4.88
CA ARG A 98 7.31 -2.85 3.55
C ARG A 98 6.49 -4.11 3.37
N GLY A 99 5.31 -3.96 2.78
CA GLY A 99 4.43 -5.06 2.44
C GLY A 99 4.75 -5.65 1.07
N GLY A 100 3.78 -6.28 0.48
CA GLY A 100 3.86 -6.88 -0.85
C GLY A 100 3.09 -8.17 -0.97
N SER A 101 2.91 -8.91 0.13
CA SER A 101 2.05 -10.09 0.12
C SER A 101 0.60 -9.71 0.37
N PRO A 102 -0.36 -10.43 -0.22
CA PRO A 102 -1.76 -10.33 0.20
C PRO A 102 -1.92 -10.68 1.67
N LEU A 103 -2.91 -10.08 2.33
CA LEU A 103 -3.32 -10.51 3.66
C LEU A 103 -4.18 -11.75 3.56
N THR A 104 -3.88 -12.73 4.37
CA THR A 104 -4.64 -13.99 4.43
C THR A 104 -5.35 -14.09 5.77
N MET A 105 -6.63 -14.42 5.73
CA MET A 105 -7.40 -14.64 6.95
C MET A 105 -6.89 -15.89 7.66
N TYR A 106 -6.58 -15.75 8.93
CA TYR A 106 -6.22 -16.86 9.79
C TYR A 106 -7.28 -17.06 10.87
N HIS A 107 -7.81 -18.27 10.94
CA HIS A 107 -8.83 -18.68 11.93
C HIS A 107 -8.13 -19.38 13.09
N GLN A 108 -7.96 -18.68 14.20
CA GLN A 108 -7.35 -19.25 15.40
C GLN A 108 -8.38 -20.09 16.18
N SER A 109 -9.62 -19.62 16.23
CA SER A 109 -10.74 -20.29 16.88
C SER A 109 -12.04 -19.80 16.24
N ALA A 110 -13.19 -20.35 16.68
CA ALA A 110 -14.50 -19.95 16.18
C ALA A 110 -14.78 -18.44 16.38
N THR A 111 -14.13 -17.80 17.33
CA THR A 111 -14.36 -16.40 17.71
C THR A 111 -13.15 -15.48 17.52
N SER A 112 -12.01 -16.03 17.12
CA SER A 112 -10.78 -15.27 16.96
C SER A 112 -10.22 -15.43 15.55
N ASN A 113 -10.40 -14.41 14.73
CA ASN A 113 -9.90 -14.34 13.36
C ASN A 113 -9.03 -13.10 13.19
N PHE A 114 -7.97 -13.23 12.43
CA PHE A 114 -7.14 -12.09 12.08
C PHE A 114 -6.45 -12.31 10.74
N TYR A 115 -5.96 -11.23 10.16
CA TYR A 115 -5.22 -11.29 8.91
C TYR A 115 -3.72 -11.42 9.16
N LEU A 116 -3.07 -12.22 8.34
CA LEU A 116 -1.61 -12.35 8.32
C LEU A 116 -1.06 -11.87 6.99
N ALA A 117 0.07 -11.20 7.04
CA ALA A 117 0.81 -10.78 5.85
C ALA A 117 2.30 -11.00 6.07
N ALA A 118 3.00 -11.34 5.01
CA ALA A 118 4.45 -11.32 5.02
C ALA A 118 4.92 -9.89 4.72
N VAL A 119 5.80 -9.40 5.56
CA VAL A 119 6.40 -8.08 5.39
C VAL A 119 7.92 -8.23 5.36
N HIS A 120 8.58 -7.28 4.75
CA HIS A 120 10.04 -7.22 4.78
C HIS A 120 10.50 -5.87 5.31
N THR A 121 11.71 -5.85 5.80
CA THR A 121 12.30 -4.63 6.34
C THR A 121 13.38 -4.13 5.40
N THR A 122 13.50 -2.82 5.33
CA THR A 122 14.60 -2.16 4.65
C THR A 122 15.29 -1.27 5.66
N LEU A 123 16.60 -1.47 5.80
CA LEU A 123 17.44 -0.58 6.59
C LEU A 123 18.04 0.47 5.66
N TRP A 124 17.95 1.71 6.06
CA TRP A 124 18.57 2.82 5.36
C TRP A 124 19.64 3.43 6.23
N HIS A 125 20.80 3.66 5.63
CA HIS A 125 21.88 4.41 6.24
C HIS A 125 22.18 5.64 5.37
N SER A 126 22.29 6.80 5.98
CA SER A 126 22.49 8.07 5.27
C SER A 126 23.73 8.09 4.37
N GLU A 127 24.78 7.38 4.75
CA GLU A 127 26.05 7.32 4.01
C GLU A 127 26.11 6.16 3.02
N LEU A 128 25.52 5.01 3.36
CA LEU A 128 25.59 3.77 2.58
C LEU A 128 24.32 3.49 1.76
N LYS A 129 23.39 4.41 1.79
CA LYS A 129 22.10 4.40 1.10
C LYS A 129 21.16 3.32 1.56
N ARG A 130 21.32 2.04 1.18
CA ARG A 130 20.30 1.05 1.45
C ARG A 130 20.87 -0.32 1.82
N TYR A 131 20.30 -0.91 2.87
CA TYR A 131 20.47 -2.32 3.21
C TYR A 131 19.12 -3.03 3.14
N THR A 132 19.10 -4.24 2.63
CA THR A 132 17.90 -5.07 2.58
C THR A 132 18.12 -6.33 3.40
N SER A 133 17.20 -6.62 4.29
CA SER A 133 17.20 -7.85 5.06
C SER A 133 16.02 -8.74 4.70
#